data_73d282ca17e8255c62af1f31328af876
#
_entry.id   73d282ca17e8255c62af1f31328af876
#
_cell.length_a   1.000
_cell.length_b   1.000
_cell.length_c   1.000
_cell.angle_alpha   90.00
_cell.angle_beta   90.00
_cell.angle_gamma   90.00
#
_symmetry.space_group_name_H-M   'P 1'
#
loop_
_entity.id
_entity.type
_entity.pdbx_description
1 polymer ?
#
loop_
_entity_poly.entity_id
_entity_poly.type
_entity_poly.pdbx_seq_one_letter_code
_entity_poly.pdbx_strand_id
1 'polypeptide(L)'
;VATPPRGSSHPGPTGAEREGGDYLDEVYPTGSEDLDRVIDAAVSMFAADGFAATRLEAISKVSGMSKRMIHYHFTDKLGLYRRALARAMESISPPVEVMGRSYAVPVEGMRRFIDAIFYRFQDNTAAVALMLRENLDNVLDPSETAALSGHSDALLHMERLLLLGQDSGAFRPGISAADVMLLVSSVCVYRIANHKASLALGQMKLTNQRNTEGLRRMTIDMVLGFLTSNIPDSGYPSYLEATSKPDAQAPKQADAYAIEAPEIY
;
A
#
# COMPACT_ATOMS: atom_id res chain seq x y z
N VAL A 1 -20.67 80.23 5.21
CA VAL A 1 -20.86 79.94 3.79
C VAL A 1 -19.79 78.89 3.41
N ALA A 2 -20.17 77.77 2.98
CA ALA A 2 -19.47 76.73 2.23
C ALA A 2 -19.57 75.36 2.89
N THR A 3 -20.42 74.54 2.29
CA THR A 3 -20.65 73.14 2.55
C THR A 3 -19.51 72.29 1.99
N PRO A 4 -19.00 71.26 2.67
CA PRO A 4 -18.11 70.23 2.04
C PRO A 4 -18.91 69.09 1.44
N PRO A 5 -18.38 68.38 0.41
CA PRO A 5 -19.08 67.39 -0.32
C PRO A 5 -19.02 65.96 0.38
N ARG A 6 -20.07 65.24 0.18
CA ARG A 6 -20.23 63.81 0.64
C ARG A 6 -19.30 62.91 -0.12
N GLY A 7 -18.46 62.18 0.61
CA GLY A 7 -17.75 60.99 0.11
C GLY A 7 -18.62 59.75 0.17
N SER A 8 -18.86 59.13 -0.97
CA SER A 8 -19.49 57.82 -1.09
C SER A 8 -18.47 56.73 -0.84
N SER A 9 -18.57 56.05 0.29
CA SER A 9 -17.84 54.82 0.54
C SER A 9 -18.69 53.64 0.11
N HIS A 10 -18.27 52.95 -0.94
CA HIS A 10 -18.75 51.59 -1.27
C HIS A 10 -18.11 50.62 -0.27
N PRO A 11 -18.87 49.76 0.39
CA PRO A 11 -18.32 48.61 1.06
C PRO A 11 -17.98 47.53 0.02
N GLY A 12 -16.72 47.06 0.00
CA GLY A 12 -16.30 45.92 -0.74
C GLY A 12 -16.88 44.59 -0.14
N PRO A 13 -16.91 43.51 -0.91
CA PRO A 13 -17.48 42.26 -0.44
C PRO A 13 -16.55 41.61 0.59
N THR A 14 -16.96 41.66 1.84
CA THR A 14 -16.33 40.96 2.95
C THR A 14 -16.99 39.60 3.15
N GLY A 15 -16.22 38.51 3.04
CA GLY A 15 -16.24 37.44 4.01
C GLY A 15 -17.48 36.56 4.12
N ALA A 16 -17.98 35.98 3.02
CA ALA A 16 -19.06 34.98 3.11
C ALA A 16 -18.63 33.51 2.91
N GLU A 17 -17.33 33.24 2.72
CA GLU A 17 -16.87 31.87 2.40
C GLU A 17 -16.16 31.15 3.54
N ARG A 18 -16.00 31.73 4.73
CA ARG A 18 -15.35 31.09 5.89
C ARG A 18 -16.29 30.68 7.04
N GLU A 19 -17.53 31.12 7.03
CA GLU A 19 -18.45 30.87 8.16
C GLU A 19 -19.19 29.52 8.10
N GLY A 20 -19.13 28.80 6.98
CA GLY A 20 -19.84 27.52 6.85
C GLY A 20 -19.13 26.33 7.50
N GLY A 21 -17.82 26.36 7.64
CA GLY A 21 -17.00 25.28 8.19
C GLY A 21 -17.15 25.17 9.70
N ASP A 22 -16.90 26.25 10.41
CA ASP A 22 -16.96 26.32 11.88
C ASP A 22 -18.35 26.01 12.43
N TYR A 23 -19.41 26.45 11.74
CA TYR A 23 -20.79 26.21 12.17
C TYR A 23 -21.21 24.75 12.09
N LEU A 24 -20.70 24.00 11.10
CA LEU A 24 -21.02 22.57 10.97
C LEU A 24 -20.27 21.73 12.00
N ASP A 25 -19.07 22.10 12.37
CA ASP A 25 -18.29 21.42 13.42
C ASP A 25 -18.85 21.72 14.82
N GLU A 26 -19.45 22.90 15.05
CA GLU A 26 -20.20 23.21 16.29
C GLU A 26 -21.52 22.45 16.40
N VAL A 27 -22.23 22.25 15.25
CA VAL A 27 -23.53 21.58 15.22
C VAL A 27 -23.39 20.06 15.11
N TYR A 28 -22.28 19.57 14.50
CA TYR A 28 -22.01 18.16 14.31
C TYR A 28 -20.51 17.89 14.58
N PRO A 29 -20.08 17.86 15.85
CA PRO A 29 -18.70 17.51 16.18
C PRO A 29 -18.44 16.08 15.71
N THR A 30 -17.71 15.95 14.61
CA THR A 30 -17.32 14.67 14.04
C THR A 30 -16.02 14.24 14.70
N GLY A 31 -16.07 13.23 15.56
CA GLY A 31 -14.88 12.63 16.16
C GLY A 31 -14.01 11.93 15.10
N SER A 32 -12.73 11.78 15.37
CA SER A 32 -11.82 11.00 14.51
C SER A 32 -12.35 9.57 14.26
N GLU A 33 -13.00 8.96 15.26
CA GLU A 33 -13.61 7.63 15.16
C GLU A 33 -14.75 7.56 14.13
N ASP A 34 -15.51 8.65 13.96
CA ASP A 34 -16.59 8.70 12.97
C ASP A 34 -16.02 8.77 11.55
N LEU A 35 -14.93 9.52 11.35
CA LEU A 35 -14.23 9.58 10.07
C LEU A 35 -13.58 8.23 9.73
N ASP A 36 -12.97 7.57 10.70
CA ASP A 36 -12.39 6.25 10.53
C ASP A 36 -13.45 5.22 10.12
N ARG A 37 -14.64 5.23 10.76
CA ARG A 37 -15.75 4.35 10.37
C ARG A 37 -16.20 4.56 8.91
N VAL A 38 -16.25 5.80 8.45
CA VAL A 38 -16.60 6.11 7.05
C VAL A 38 -15.54 5.59 6.10
N ILE A 39 -14.27 5.81 6.41
CA ILE A 39 -13.16 5.36 5.57
C ILE A 39 -13.13 3.83 5.52
N ASP A 40 -13.29 3.14 6.64
CA ASP A 40 -13.27 1.67 6.70
C ASP A 40 -14.49 1.05 5.97
N ALA A 41 -15.67 1.68 6.07
CA ALA A 41 -16.85 1.31 5.27
C ALA A 41 -16.56 1.53 3.76
N ALA A 42 -15.93 2.64 3.40
CA ALA A 42 -15.55 2.94 2.02
C ALA A 42 -14.54 1.91 1.47
N VAL A 43 -13.48 1.56 2.25
CA VAL A 43 -12.53 0.50 1.87
C VAL A 43 -13.26 -0.80 1.54
N SER A 44 -14.16 -1.23 2.43
CA SER A 44 -14.89 -2.48 2.28
C SER A 44 -15.81 -2.48 1.05
N MET A 45 -16.53 -1.37 0.82
CA MET A 45 -17.49 -1.27 -0.27
C MET A 45 -16.82 -1.06 -1.63
N PHE A 46 -15.79 -0.21 -1.71
CA PHE A 46 -15.02 -0.05 -2.94
C PHE A 46 -14.26 -1.34 -3.31
N ALA A 47 -13.78 -2.09 -2.32
CA ALA A 47 -13.17 -3.40 -2.55
C ALA A 47 -14.16 -4.42 -3.11
N ALA A 48 -15.39 -4.44 -2.63
CA ALA A 48 -16.43 -5.38 -3.06
C ALA A 48 -17.02 -5.02 -4.42
N ASP A 49 -17.47 -3.77 -4.59
CA ASP A 49 -18.31 -3.33 -5.70
C ASP A 49 -17.55 -2.53 -6.77
N GLY A 50 -16.35 -2.02 -6.44
CA GLY A 50 -15.57 -1.10 -7.27
C GLY A 50 -16.04 0.35 -7.16
N PHE A 51 -15.24 1.26 -7.71
CA PHE A 51 -15.53 2.69 -7.66
C PHE A 51 -16.86 3.03 -8.32
N ALA A 52 -17.09 2.58 -9.55
CA ALA A 52 -18.26 2.97 -10.34
C ALA A 52 -19.59 2.59 -9.66
N ALA A 53 -19.71 1.37 -9.15
CA ALA A 53 -20.95 0.82 -8.60
C ALA A 53 -21.24 1.29 -7.18
N THR A 54 -20.22 1.60 -6.38
CA THR A 54 -20.39 2.07 -5.00
C THR A 54 -21.08 3.43 -4.95
N ARG A 55 -22.09 3.60 -4.12
CA ARG A 55 -22.84 4.84 -3.94
C ARG A 55 -22.57 5.43 -2.56
N LEU A 56 -22.44 6.77 -2.46
CA LEU A 56 -22.23 7.47 -1.18
C LEU A 56 -23.38 7.24 -0.19
N GLU A 57 -24.62 7.06 -0.70
CA GLU A 57 -25.79 6.74 0.13
C GLU A 57 -25.62 5.39 0.86
N ALA A 58 -25.03 4.41 0.20
CA ALA A 58 -24.77 3.11 0.79
C ALA A 58 -23.68 3.19 1.86
N ILE A 59 -22.60 3.94 1.60
CA ILE A 59 -21.55 4.20 2.58
C ILE A 59 -22.12 4.96 3.80
N SER A 60 -22.92 6.00 3.56
CA SER A 60 -23.62 6.77 4.59
C SER A 60 -24.45 5.86 5.51
N LYS A 61 -25.21 4.93 4.93
CA LYS A 61 -26.04 3.98 5.68
C LYS A 61 -25.21 3.03 6.55
N VAL A 62 -24.07 2.55 6.04
CA VAL A 62 -23.21 1.59 6.77
C VAL A 62 -22.40 2.28 7.86
N SER A 63 -21.84 3.45 7.57
CA SER A 63 -21.00 4.21 8.52
C SER A 63 -21.79 4.97 9.58
N GLY A 64 -23.08 5.25 9.32
CA GLY A 64 -23.91 6.09 10.17
C GLY A 64 -23.71 7.59 9.96
N MET A 65 -22.73 8.01 9.12
CA MET A 65 -22.49 9.42 8.82
C MET A 65 -23.40 9.90 7.69
N SER A 66 -24.01 11.09 7.84
CA SER A 66 -24.88 11.65 6.81
C SER A 66 -24.10 11.95 5.52
N LYS A 67 -24.76 11.85 4.36
CA LYS A 67 -24.16 12.16 3.06
C LYS A 67 -23.61 13.60 3.01
N ARG A 68 -24.27 14.54 3.68
CA ARG A 68 -23.82 15.94 3.77
C ARG A 68 -22.47 16.02 4.48
N MET A 69 -22.28 15.30 5.58
CA MET A 69 -21.04 15.25 6.33
C MET A 69 -19.93 14.54 5.54
N ILE A 70 -20.26 13.47 4.80
CA ILE A 70 -19.29 12.84 3.90
C ILE A 70 -18.80 13.84 2.84
N HIS A 71 -19.70 14.62 2.21
CA HIS A 71 -19.30 15.67 1.27
C HIS A 71 -18.48 16.77 1.93
N TYR A 72 -18.80 17.14 3.16
CA TYR A 72 -18.04 18.15 3.88
C TYR A 72 -16.59 17.74 4.14
N HIS A 73 -16.35 16.50 4.60
CA HIS A 73 -15.01 16.01 4.94
C HIS A 73 -14.20 15.52 3.74
N PHE A 74 -14.84 14.97 2.74
CA PHE A 74 -14.16 14.30 1.61
C PHE A 74 -14.41 14.98 0.27
N THR A 75 -15.15 16.07 0.23
CA THR A 75 -15.53 16.83 -0.97
C THR A 75 -16.48 16.06 -1.87
N ASP A 76 -16.06 14.91 -2.36
CA ASP A 76 -16.82 14.06 -3.27
C ASP A 76 -16.49 12.56 -3.08
N LYS A 77 -17.05 11.74 -3.95
CA LYS A 77 -16.80 10.29 -3.95
C LYS A 77 -15.34 9.96 -4.25
N LEU A 78 -14.70 10.75 -5.11
CA LEU A 78 -13.31 10.54 -5.49
C LEU A 78 -12.36 10.90 -4.32
N GLY A 79 -12.64 11.99 -3.61
CA GLY A 79 -11.90 12.35 -2.39
C GLY A 79 -12.01 11.28 -1.30
N LEU A 80 -13.20 10.71 -1.10
CA LEU A 80 -13.37 9.57 -0.19
C LEU A 80 -12.61 8.32 -0.69
N TYR A 81 -12.60 8.07 -2.00
CA TYR A 81 -11.85 6.96 -2.60
C TYR A 81 -10.35 7.09 -2.36
N ARG A 82 -9.77 8.30 -2.56
CA ARG A 82 -8.36 8.58 -2.26
C ARG A 82 -8.02 8.28 -0.80
N ARG A 83 -8.87 8.68 0.12
CA ARG A 83 -8.68 8.40 1.56
C ARG A 83 -8.82 6.90 1.87
N ALA A 84 -9.76 6.21 1.24
CA ALA A 84 -9.93 4.77 1.38
C ALA A 84 -8.70 4.01 0.84
N LEU A 85 -8.14 4.41 -0.30
CA LEU A 85 -6.95 3.80 -0.87
C LEU A 85 -5.71 4.07 0.00
N ALA A 86 -5.52 5.28 0.51
CA ALA A 86 -4.46 5.60 1.46
C ALA A 86 -4.57 4.74 2.73
N ARG A 87 -5.77 4.61 3.33
CA ARG A 87 -6.04 3.74 4.48
C ARG A 87 -5.73 2.27 4.15
N ALA A 88 -6.05 1.81 2.94
CA ALA A 88 -5.73 0.45 2.50
C ALA A 88 -4.21 0.21 2.49
N MET A 89 -3.43 1.13 1.93
CA MET A 89 -1.97 1.06 1.91
C MET A 89 -1.36 1.08 3.33
N GLU A 90 -1.86 1.97 4.21
CA GLU A 90 -1.45 2.03 5.62
C GLU A 90 -1.75 0.72 6.36
N SER A 91 -2.91 0.11 6.10
CA SER A 91 -3.38 -1.07 6.83
C SER A 91 -2.56 -2.33 6.54
N ILE A 92 -1.93 -2.44 5.37
CA ILE A 92 -1.06 -3.57 5.02
C ILE A 92 0.40 -3.35 5.44
N SER A 93 0.77 -2.15 5.88
CA SER A 93 2.11 -1.85 6.39
C SER A 93 2.33 -2.48 7.76
N PRO A 94 3.54 -3.02 8.06
CA PRO A 94 3.85 -3.52 9.39
C PRO A 94 3.73 -2.45 10.47
N PRO A 95 3.37 -2.82 11.71
CA PRO A 95 3.25 -1.86 12.80
C PRO A 95 4.60 -1.23 13.15
N VAL A 96 4.58 0.04 13.60
CA VAL A 96 5.78 0.80 13.98
C VAL A 96 6.60 0.09 15.04
N GLU A 97 5.97 -0.64 15.97
CA GLU A 97 6.62 -1.42 17.02
C GLU A 97 7.49 -2.55 16.47
N VAL A 98 7.15 -3.09 15.30
CA VAL A 98 7.97 -4.11 14.62
C VAL A 98 9.14 -3.44 13.92
N MET A 99 8.90 -2.30 13.27
CA MET A 99 9.92 -1.53 12.54
C MET A 99 10.92 -0.83 13.47
N GLY A 100 10.52 -0.48 14.69
CA GLY A 100 11.39 0.15 15.68
C GLY A 100 12.32 -0.82 16.42
N ARG A 101 12.18 -2.14 16.23
CA ARG A 101 13.02 -3.12 16.92
C ARG A 101 14.38 -3.28 16.24
N SER A 102 15.42 -3.32 17.07
CA SER A 102 16.75 -3.75 16.64
C SER A 102 16.92 -5.24 16.88
N TYR A 103 17.50 -5.93 15.91
CA TYR A 103 17.77 -7.37 15.98
C TYR A 103 19.26 -7.62 15.93
N ALA A 104 19.79 -8.32 16.94
CA ALA A 104 21.20 -8.73 17.00
C ALA A 104 21.53 -9.75 15.89
N VAL A 105 20.53 -10.52 15.43
CA VAL A 105 20.67 -11.53 14.37
C VAL A 105 19.83 -11.11 13.18
N PRO A 106 20.45 -10.69 12.04
CA PRO A 106 19.72 -10.20 10.88
C PRO A 106 18.70 -11.19 10.30
N VAL A 107 19.03 -12.48 10.27
CA VAL A 107 18.14 -13.56 9.80
C VAL A 107 16.85 -13.61 10.63
N GLU A 108 16.95 -13.49 11.95
CA GLU A 108 15.77 -13.47 12.82
C GLU A 108 14.96 -12.17 12.66
N GLY A 109 15.64 -11.04 12.49
CA GLY A 109 14.99 -9.77 12.18
C GLY A 109 14.18 -9.85 10.90
N MET A 110 14.78 -10.35 9.82
CA MET A 110 14.13 -10.56 8.53
C MET A 110 12.93 -11.51 8.64
N ARG A 111 13.11 -12.64 9.32
CA ARG A 111 12.04 -13.63 9.55
C ARG A 111 10.82 -12.99 10.22
N ARG A 112 11.02 -12.22 11.29
CA ARG A 112 9.92 -11.54 12.02
C ARG A 112 9.28 -10.44 11.21
N PHE A 113 10.05 -9.76 10.39
CA PHE A 113 9.51 -8.70 9.54
C PHE A 113 8.63 -9.26 8.42
N ILE A 114 9.06 -10.33 7.75
CA ILE A 114 8.25 -11.05 6.75
C ILE A 114 6.96 -11.58 7.39
N ASP A 115 7.06 -12.11 8.59
CA ASP A 115 5.93 -12.59 9.39
C ASP A 115 4.90 -11.47 9.63
N ALA A 116 5.37 -10.30 10.05
CA ALA A 116 4.50 -9.15 10.27
C ALA A 116 3.81 -8.68 8.97
N ILE A 117 4.53 -8.61 7.85
CA ILE A 117 3.96 -8.28 6.54
C ILE A 117 2.87 -9.30 6.19
N PHE A 118 3.17 -10.60 6.29
CA PHE A 118 2.21 -11.65 5.95
C PHE A 118 0.90 -11.53 6.73
N TYR A 119 0.96 -11.29 8.05
CA TYR A 119 -0.23 -11.12 8.88
C TYR A 119 -0.99 -9.85 8.53
N ARG A 120 -0.31 -8.73 8.22
CA ARG A 120 -0.98 -7.49 7.79
C ARG A 120 -1.80 -7.71 6.52
N PHE A 121 -1.25 -8.40 5.53
CA PHE A 121 -2.00 -8.76 4.32
C PHE A 121 -3.15 -9.73 4.62
N GLN A 122 -2.95 -10.68 5.53
CA GLN A 122 -3.98 -11.65 5.91
C GLN A 122 -5.17 -10.97 6.59
N ASP A 123 -4.91 -10.06 7.51
CA ASP A 123 -5.95 -9.43 8.34
C ASP A 123 -6.68 -8.32 7.59
N ASN A 124 -6.07 -7.77 6.52
CA ASN A 124 -6.61 -6.65 5.75
C ASN A 124 -6.94 -7.03 4.29
N THR A 125 -7.68 -8.13 4.10
CA THR A 125 -8.00 -8.63 2.75
C THR A 125 -8.81 -7.66 1.90
N ALA A 126 -9.69 -6.85 2.50
CA ALA A 126 -10.44 -5.82 1.80
C ALA A 126 -9.50 -4.71 1.26
N ALA A 127 -8.50 -4.32 2.03
CA ALA A 127 -7.49 -3.36 1.59
C ALA A 127 -6.73 -3.86 0.35
N VAL A 128 -6.28 -5.11 0.39
CA VAL A 128 -5.60 -5.73 -0.76
C VAL A 128 -6.52 -5.82 -1.97
N ALA A 129 -7.79 -6.17 -1.78
CA ALA A 129 -8.78 -6.22 -2.86
C ALA A 129 -9.03 -4.83 -3.46
N LEU A 130 -9.07 -3.77 -2.66
CA LEU A 130 -9.19 -2.40 -3.14
C LEU A 130 -7.98 -1.98 -3.99
N MET A 131 -6.77 -2.29 -3.53
CA MET A 131 -5.55 -2.01 -4.29
C MET A 131 -5.49 -2.77 -5.63
N LEU A 132 -5.94 -4.04 -5.65
CA LEU A 132 -6.06 -4.81 -6.88
C LEU A 132 -7.07 -4.20 -7.86
N ARG A 133 -8.20 -3.69 -7.35
CA ARG A 133 -9.18 -3.00 -8.17
C ARG A 133 -8.62 -1.70 -8.75
N GLU A 134 -7.90 -0.92 -7.96
CA GLU A 134 -7.25 0.29 -8.48
C GLU A 134 -6.33 -0.02 -9.65
N ASN A 135 -5.52 -1.09 -9.58
CA ASN A 135 -4.66 -1.52 -10.67
C ASN A 135 -5.41 -1.94 -11.95
N LEU A 136 -6.69 -2.35 -11.83
CA LEU A 136 -7.52 -2.77 -12.96
C LEU A 136 -8.40 -1.64 -13.48
N ASP A 137 -9.00 -0.89 -12.55
CA ASP A 137 -10.01 0.14 -12.87
C ASP A 137 -9.36 1.48 -13.21
N ASN A 138 -8.12 1.73 -12.76
CA ASN A 138 -7.34 2.97 -12.97
C ASN A 138 -8.18 4.22 -12.67
N VAL A 139 -8.77 4.27 -11.48
CA VAL A 139 -9.63 5.38 -11.03
C VAL A 139 -8.81 6.64 -10.79
N LEU A 140 -7.60 6.50 -10.24
CA LEU A 140 -6.65 7.58 -10.01
C LEU A 140 -5.54 7.57 -11.06
N ASP A 141 -4.99 8.75 -11.32
CA ASP A 141 -3.76 8.82 -12.13
C ASP A 141 -2.59 8.16 -11.39
N PRO A 142 -1.61 7.57 -12.13
CA PRO A 142 -0.44 6.93 -11.52
C PRO A 142 0.35 7.85 -10.57
N SER A 143 0.40 9.16 -10.86
CA SER A 143 1.04 10.16 -10.01
C SER A 143 0.30 10.37 -8.69
N GLU A 144 -1.03 10.33 -8.70
CA GLU A 144 -1.85 10.41 -7.49
C GLU A 144 -1.67 9.16 -6.62
N THR A 145 -1.69 7.99 -7.23
CA THR A 145 -1.46 6.72 -6.52
C THR A 145 -0.05 6.67 -5.91
N ALA A 146 0.97 7.11 -6.63
CA ALA A 146 2.33 7.21 -6.13
C ALA A 146 2.44 8.18 -4.94
N ALA A 147 1.74 9.31 -5.00
CA ALA A 147 1.70 10.29 -3.90
C ALA A 147 1.07 9.72 -2.62
N LEU A 148 0.08 8.82 -2.74
CA LEU A 148 -0.54 8.15 -1.59
C LEU A 148 0.40 7.15 -0.91
N SER A 149 1.32 6.55 -1.67
CA SER A 149 2.25 5.55 -1.14
C SER A 149 3.28 6.14 -0.16
N GLY A 150 3.62 7.42 -0.30
CA GLY A 150 4.64 8.09 0.51
C GLY A 150 5.99 7.38 0.46
N HIS A 151 6.89 7.74 1.39
CA HIS A 151 8.08 6.94 1.67
C HIS A 151 7.67 5.77 2.56
N SER A 152 7.77 4.56 2.06
CA SER A 152 7.38 3.36 2.82
C SER A 152 8.39 3.09 3.93
N ASP A 153 8.02 3.37 5.17
CA ASP A 153 8.83 3.02 6.34
C ASP A 153 9.17 1.52 6.38
N ALA A 154 8.26 0.69 5.85
CA ALA A 154 8.48 -0.74 5.72
C ALA A 154 9.65 -1.05 4.76
N LEU A 155 9.75 -0.34 3.63
CA LEU A 155 10.85 -0.50 2.68
C LEU A 155 12.18 -0.07 3.29
N LEU A 156 12.21 1.08 3.97
CA LEU A 156 13.40 1.57 4.67
C LEU A 156 13.86 0.63 5.78
N HIS A 157 12.91 0.03 6.51
CA HIS A 157 13.25 -0.96 7.52
C HIS A 157 13.81 -2.25 6.91
N MET A 158 13.24 -2.70 5.79
CA MET A 158 13.76 -3.84 5.01
C MET A 158 15.18 -3.59 4.52
N GLU A 159 15.46 -2.41 3.97
CA GLU A 159 16.80 -2.00 3.54
C GLU A 159 17.80 -2.07 4.69
N ARG A 160 17.44 -1.56 5.87
CA ARG A 160 18.28 -1.63 7.06
C ARG A 160 18.60 -3.07 7.46
N LEU A 161 17.61 -3.97 7.46
CA LEU A 161 17.81 -5.38 7.76
C LEU A 161 18.72 -6.06 6.74
N LEU A 162 18.55 -5.74 5.44
CA LEU A 162 19.40 -6.28 4.37
C LEU A 162 20.84 -5.82 4.53
N LEU A 163 21.09 -4.54 4.76
CA LEU A 163 22.43 -3.99 4.98
C LEU A 163 23.12 -4.66 6.17
N LEU A 164 22.44 -4.77 7.31
CA LEU A 164 22.99 -5.46 8.48
C LEU A 164 23.33 -6.93 8.19
N GLY A 165 22.50 -7.60 7.40
CA GLY A 165 22.74 -8.98 7.00
C GLY A 165 23.91 -9.14 6.02
N GLN A 166 24.03 -8.24 5.07
CA GLN A 166 25.14 -8.21 4.10
C GLN A 166 26.47 -7.86 4.77
N ASP A 167 26.49 -6.84 5.63
CA ASP A 167 27.69 -6.44 6.38
C ASP A 167 28.21 -7.55 7.31
N SER A 168 27.30 -8.34 7.89
CA SER A 168 27.67 -9.49 8.73
C SER A 168 27.98 -10.77 7.94
N GLY A 169 27.83 -10.76 6.61
CA GLY A 169 27.97 -11.94 5.76
C GLY A 169 26.82 -12.97 5.91
N ALA A 170 25.73 -12.61 6.59
CA ALA A 170 24.56 -13.50 6.75
C ALA A 170 23.68 -13.53 5.48
N PHE A 171 23.67 -12.44 4.70
CA PHE A 171 22.95 -12.33 3.44
C PHE A 171 23.92 -12.08 2.29
N ARG A 172 23.62 -12.62 1.12
CA ARG A 172 24.40 -12.37 -0.09
C ARG A 172 24.14 -10.95 -0.63
N PRO A 173 25.10 -10.36 -1.33
CA PRO A 173 24.92 -9.06 -2.00
C PRO A 173 23.98 -9.15 -3.22
N GLY A 174 23.69 -7.99 -3.83
CA GLY A 174 22.92 -7.92 -5.08
C GLY A 174 21.41 -8.18 -4.89
N ILE A 175 20.87 -7.92 -3.69
CA ILE A 175 19.44 -8.01 -3.39
C ILE A 175 19.01 -6.72 -2.71
N SER A 176 18.00 -6.07 -3.27
CA SER A 176 17.38 -4.86 -2.73
C SER A 176 16.16 -5.16 -1.86
N ALA A 177 15.72 -4.18 -1.09
CA ALA A 177 14.45 -4.26 -0.35
C ALA A 177 13.25 -4.41 -1.29
N ALA A 178 13.28 -3.80 -2.48
CA ALA A 178 12.23 -3.92 -3.49
C ALA A 178 12.10 -5.36 -3.99
N ASP A 179 13.21 -6.07 -4.22
CA ASP A 179 13.21 -7.48 -4.64
C ASP A 179 12.50 -8.35 -3.59
N VAL A 180 12.86 -8.18 -2.31
CA VAL A 180 12.26 -8.96 -1.21
C VAL A 180 10.79 -8.61 -1.02
N MET A 181 10.43 -7.31 -1.06
CA MET A 181 9.04 -6.88 -0.92
C MET A 181 8.17 -7.43 -2.05
N LEU A 182 8.67 -7.48 -3.28
CA LEU A 182 7.94 -8.10 -4.40
C LEU A 182 7.69 -9.58 -4.14
N LEU A 183 8.69 -10.34 -3.70
CA LEU A 183 8.52 -11.78 -3.40
C LEU A 183 7.45 -12.01 -2.33
N VAL A 184 7.52 -11.28 -1.21
CA VAL A 184 6.56 -11.42 -0.12
C VAL A 184 5.16 -11.00 -0.55
N SER A 185 5.01 -9.83 -1.16
CA SER A 185 3.71 -9.30 -1.59
C SER A 185 3.08 -10.16 -2.68
N SER A 186 3.87 -10.75 -3.58
CA SER A 186 3.37 -11.65 -4.64
C SER A 186 2.64 -12.85 -4.06
N VAL A 187 3.19 -13.52 -3.04
CA VAL A 187 2.52 -14.65 -2.38
C VAL A 187 1.26 -14.21 -1.65
N CYS A 188 1.34 -13.09 -0.91
CA CYS A 188 0.21 -12.55 -0.15
C CYS A 188 -0.95 -12.14 -1.07
N VAL A 189 -0.65 -11.40 -2.15
CA VAL A 189 -1.64 -10.96 -3.14
C VAL A 189 -2.23 -12.14 -3.91
N TYR A 190 -1.38 -13.08 -4.37
CA TYR A 190 -1.85 -14.29 -5.06
C TYR A 190 -2.88 -15.07 -4.24
N ARG A 191 -2.60 -15.27 -2.95
CA ARG A 191 -3.51 -15.96 -2.04
C ARG A 191 -4.90 -15.30 -2.00
N ILE A 192 -4.96 -13.98 -1.99
CA ILE A 192 -6.21 -13.21 -1.90
C ILE A 192 -6.91 -13.17 -3.27
N ALA A 193 -6.17 -12.84 -4.32
CA ALA A 193 -6.73 -12.66 -5.67
C ALA A 193 -7.20 -14.00 -6.28
N ASN A 194 -6.46 -15.10 -6.04
CA ASN A 194 -6.63 -16.35 -6.74
C ASN A 194 -7.26 -17.47 -5.90
N HIS A 195 -7.80 -17.19 -4.71
CA HIS A 195 -8.36 -18.24 -3.83
C HIS A 195 -9.49 -19.07 -4.48
N LYS A 196 -10.33 -18.44 -5.32
CA LYS A 196 -11.40 -19.12 -6.05
C LYS A 196 -10.85 -19.99 -7.17
N ALA A 197 -9.91 -19.44 -7.98
CA ALA A 197 -9.27 -20.19 -9.05
C ALA A 197 -8.44 -21.36 -8.51
N SER A 198 -7.69 -21.15 -7.43
CA SER A 198 -6.91 -22.21 -6.78
C SER A 198 -7.79 -23.35 -6.25
N LEU A 199 -9.00 -23.03 -5.76
CA LEU A 199 -9.96 -24.03 -5.34
C LEU A 199 -10.52 -24.81 -6.54
N ALA A 200 -10.88 -24.11 -7.62
CA ALA A 200 -11.50 -24.73 -8.81
C ALA A 200 -10.51 -25.57 -9.62
N LEU A 201 -9.28 -25.11 -9.81
CA LEU A 201 -8.28 -25.75 -10.68
C LEU A 201 -7.40 -26.74 -9.93
N GLY A 202 -7.00 -26.41 -8.70
CA GLY A 202 -6.05 -27.20 -7.92
C GLY A 202 -6.66 -27.90 -6.69
N GLN A 203 -7.96 -27.78 -6.47
CA GLN A 203 -8.65 -28.25 -5.26
C GLN A 203 -8.00 -27.75 -3.96
N MET A 204 -7.31 -26.62 -4.05
CA MET A 204 -6.53 -26.04 -2.95
C MET A 204 -7.27 -24.87 -2.33
N LYS A 205 -7.77 -25.04 -1.11
CA LYS A 205 -8.42 -23.96 -0.35
C LYS A 205 -7.35 -23.11 0.36
N LEU A 206 -6.84 -22.06 -0.32
CA LEU A 206 -5.78 -21.20 0.20
C LEU A 206 -6.16 -20.42 1.48
N THR A 207 -7.46 -20.31 1.78
CA THR A 207 -7.97 -19.52 2.91
C THR A 207 -8.20 -20.34 4.18
N ASN A 208 -7.99 -21.67 4.16
CA ASN A 208 -8.06 -22.47 5.38
C ASN A 208 -6.82 -22.22 6.26
N GLN A 209 -6.95 -22.45 7.56
CA GLN A 209 -5.89 -22.18 8.53
C GLN A 209 -4.58 -22.95 8.22
N ARG A 210 -4.69 -24.22 7.85
CA ARG A 210 -3.51 -25.06 7.54
C ARG A 210 -2.73 -24.53 6.33
N ASN A 211 -3.43 -24.18 5.24
CA ASN A 211 -2.79 -23.68 4.03
C ASN A 211 -2.28 -22.24 4.22
N THR A 212 -2.98 -21.43 5.00
CA THR A 212 -2.50 -20.10 5.40
C THR A 212 -1.18 -20.20 6.16
N GLU A 213 -1.09 -21.07 7.15
CA GLU A 213 0.15 -21.31 7.90
C GLU A 213 1.24 -21.93 7.03
N GLY A 214 0.88 -22.83 6.11
CA GLY A 214 1.78 -23.39 5.12
C GLY A 214 2.38 -22.32 4.20
N LEU A 215 1.54 -21.41 3.67
CA LEU A 215 1.98 -20.29 2.84
C LEU A 215 2.88 -19.33 3.62
N ARG A 216 2.54 -19.03 4.86
CA ARG A 216 3.35 -18.18 5.74
C ARG A 216 4.78 -18.74 5.88
N ARG A 217 4.89 -20.01 6.27
CA ARG A 217 6.18 -20.68 6.41
C ARG A 217 6.93 -20.73 5.09
N MET A 218 6.25 -21.10 4.01
CA MET A 218 6.85 -21.17 2.68
C MET A 218 7.38 -19.79 2.23
N THR A 219 6.66 -18.69 2.51
CA THR A 219 7.12 -17.32 2.20
C THR A 219 8.39 -16.99 2.95
N ILE A 220 8.46 -17.29 4.25
CA ILE A 220 9.64 -17.07 5.08
C ILE A 220 10.82 -17.90 4.55
N ASP A 221 10.62 -19.20 4.33
CA ASP A 221 11.66 -20.13 3.88
C ASP A 221 12.17 -19.73 2.49
N MET A 222 11.29 -19.32 1.59
CA MET A 222 11.64 -18.85 0.24
C MET A 222 12.54 -17.60 0.32
N VAL A 223 12.16 -16.59 1.10
CA VAL A 223 12.94 -15.36 1.21
C VAL A 223 14.27 -15.62 1.93
N LEU A 224 14.27 -16.32 3.05
CA LEU A 224 15.51 -16.61 3.77
C LEU A 224 16.44 -17.50 2.93
N GLY A 225 15.91 -18.50 2.24
CA GLY A 225 16.68 -19.33 1.30
C GLY A 225 17.28 -18.50 0.17
N PHE A 226 16.52 -17.54 -0.39
CA PHE A 226 16.99 -16.62 -1.41
C PHE A 226 18.11 -15.72 -0.91
N LEU A 227 17.99 -15.17 0.31
CA LEU A 227 18.96 -14.28 0.93
C LEU A 227 20.26 -15.00 1.33
N THR A 228 20.19 -16.26 1.73
CA THR A 228 21.33 -17.04 2.25
C THR A 228 21.91 -18.04 1.24
N SER A 229 21.38 -18.06 0.00
CA SER A 229 21.86 -18.98 -1.05
C SER A 229 23.25 -18.65 -1.54
N ASN A 230 23.96 -19.66 -2.08
CA ASN A 230 25.25 -19.50 -2.72
C ASN A 230 25.16 -19.15 -4.22
N ILE A 231 24.05 -18.52 -4.65
CA ILE A 231 23.93 -18.04 -6.03
C ILE A 231 24.99 -16.99 -6.25
N PRO A 232 25.82 -17.09 -7.31
CA PRO A 232 26.85 -16.10 -7.61
C PRO A 232 26.25 -14.70 -7.76
N ASP A 233 27.02 -13.69 -7.34
CA ASP A 233 26.66 -12.31 -7.56
C ASP A 233 26.63 -12.02 -9.07
N SER A 234 25.54 -11.45 -9.54
CA SER A 234 25.36 -11.06 -10.95
C SER A 234 26.14 -9.79 -11.32
N GLY A 235 26.68 -9.08 -10.34
CA GLY A 235 27.30 -7.75 -10.52
C GLY A 235 26.27 -6.61 -10.62
N TYR A 236 24.97 -6.89 -10.49
CA TYR A 236 23.91 -5.88 -10.39
C TYR A 236 23.60 -5.58 -8.92
N PRO A 237 23.23 -4.32 -8.59
CA PRO A 237 22.89 -3.93 -7.24
C PRO A 237 21.54 -4.53 -6.76
N SER A 238 20.69 -4.96 -7.71
CA SER A 238 19.36 -5.54 -7.45
C SER A 238 18.85 -6.29 -8.66
N TYR A 239 17.83 -7.14 -8.49
CA TYR A 239 17.13 -7.79 -9.60
C TYR A 239 16.19 -6.85 -10.34
N LEU A 240 15.65 -5.85 -9.63
CA LEU A 240 14.69 -4.89 -10.17
C LEU A 240 15.25 -3.47 -10.05
N GLU A 241 15.01 -2.66 -11.08
CA GLU A 241 15.35 -1.25 -11.08
C GLU A 241 14.12 -0.39 -10.77
N ALA A 242 14.27 0.55 -9.83
CA ALA A 242 13.26 1.57 -9.62
C ALA A 242 13.32 2.59 -10.78
N THR A 243 12.18 2.90 -11.40
CA THR A 243 12.03 3.78 -12.58
C THR A 243 12.44 5.25 -12.38
N SER A 244 13.14 5.59 -11.30
CA SER A 244 13.45 6.97 -10.93
C SER A 244 14.84 7.49 -11.31
N LYS A 245 15.61 6.77 -12.15
CA LYS A 245 16.87 7.31 -12.71
C LYS A 245 16.87 7.18 -14.23
N PRO A 246 17.12 8.26 -14.98
CA PRO A 246 17.39 8.15 -16.41
C PRO A 246 18.68 7.36 -16.64
N ASP A 247 18.62 6.41 -17.55
CA ASP A 247 19.63 5.50 -18.04
C ASP A 247 21.10 5.84 -17.72
N ALA A 248 21.65 5.20 -16.68
CA ALA A 248 23.06 4.87 -16.67
C ALA A 248 23.19 3.59 -17.51
N GLN A 249 23.96 3.63 -18.58
CA GLN A 249 24.16 2.54 -19.54
C GLN A 249 24.37 1.22 -18.80
N ALA A 250 23.37 0.32 -18.92
CA ALA A 250 23.50 -1.02 -18.38
C ALA A 250 24.71 -1.73 -19.04
N PRO A 251 25.60 -2.36 -18.27
CA PRO A 251 26.65 -3.17 -18.84
C PRO A 251 26.01 -4.31 -19.66
N LYS A 252 26.50 -4.53 -20.88
CA LYS A 252 26.08 -5.67 -21.72
C LYS A 252 26.45 -6.97 -21.00
N GLN A 253 25.45 -7.65 -20.48
CA GLN A 253 25.63 -8.87 -19.72
C GLN A 253 25.72 -10.09 -20.61
N ALA A 254 26.65 -11.00 -20.27
CA ALA A 254 26.53 -12.41 -20.62
C ALA A 254 25.37 -12.99 -19.78
N ASP A 255 24.42 -13.61 -20.46
CA ASP A 255 23.23 -14.18 -19.86
C ASP A 255 23.63 -15.36 -18.92
N ALA A 256 23.70 -15.11 -17.62
CA ALA A 256 24.08 -16.10 -16.61
C ALA A 256 23.09 -17.30 -16.56
N TYR A 257 21.97 -17.20 -17.27
CA TYR A 257 20.95 -18.22 -17.42
C TYR A 257 20.78 -18.72 -18.86
N ALA A 258 21.68 -18.36 -19.78
CA ALA A 258 21.66 -18.94 -21.11
C ALA A 258 21.86 -20.47 -21.00
N ILE A 259 20.77 -21.20 -21.08
CA ILE A 259 20.81 -22.65 -21.25
C ILE A 259 21.31 -22.86 -22.69
N GLU A 260 22.55 -23.29 -22.84
CA GLU A 260 23.03 -23.82 -24.12
C GLU A 260 22.08 -24.96 -24.51
N ALA A 261 21.31 -24.77 -25.58
CA ALA A 261 20.50 -25.85 -26.12
C ALA A 261 21.43 -27.00 -26.50
N PRO A 262 21.18 -28.25 -26.06
CA PRO A 262 22.01 -29.35 -26.46
C PRO A 262 21.96 -29.47 -27.99
N GLU A 263 23.12 -29.49 -28.64
CA GLU A 263 23.23 -29.83 -30.05
C GLU A 263 22.66 -31.23 -30.24
N ILE A 264 21.48 -31.31 -30.82
CA ILE A 264 20.88 -32.60 -31.23
C ILE A 264 21.54 -32.98 -32.57
N TYR A 265 22.46 -33.91 -32.52
CA TYR A 265 22.92 -34.65 -33.69
C TYR A 265 21.90 -35.71 -34.09
#